data_a44764f1439c2b7669570546ab93a2e3
#
_entry.id   a44764f1439c2b7669570546ab93a2e3
#
_cell.length_a   1.000
_cell.length_b   1.000
_cell.length_c   1.000
_cell.angle_alpha   90.00
_cell.angle_beta   90.00
_cell.angle_gamma   90.00
#
_symmetry.space_group_name_H-M   'P 1'
#
loop_
_entity.id
_entity.type
_entity.pdbx_description
1 polymer ?
#
loop_
_entity_poly.entity_id
_entity_poly.type
_entity_poly.pdbx_seq_one_letter_code
_entity_poly.pdbx_strand_id
1 'polypeptide(L)'
;MKHIAAAGLVLAMASSGVLAQVNAGEQKSDPKLPFNITQMATFDLPWRIAFLPDGRMLITEKVGKLWLVTQKGEKTPVSNVPAVLWAGQGGMLGVYLSPHYATDHNIYLTYSEPGDGGSSLALARAQLKIAGDSASLEGLEVIWRDGERGNGGQFGAAVAFSPDGKYLFLSSGDRQRMTPAQDPNQPLGKILRLTLDGKPAPGNPMAGKTGAATVPVTNPPSDTEKAKTNPVVRMYTFPGPNLTPSETWATGFRTPYGLAFGPYGHLWELEHGPRGGDELNLIEPGKNYGWPLVSYGYNYNGVPIPSPDTRPDLAKPVIYWVPVIAPGNLMFYKGAMFQQWNGSAFVSGLASQAIVRITVDSKGGAQPVDRWDVGHRVRDIEVAPDGAIWMIEDSKPGGLFRLTPLGMAVSAPVHPASSGSAAAASPAPSGGDRMKTIMADNNCMLCHRVNGTGGDIGPALDGVGLRLTPGQIQAAIETPPAKTKAGTPNPMPSFKGKITGDDLKNLVHYLGTLPPVH
;
A
#
# COMPACT_ATOMS: atom_id res chain seq x y z
N MET A 1 -40.04 -61.08 -25.81
CA MET A 1 -39.81 -59.69 -26.17
C MET A 1 -39.26 -58.98 -24.93
N LYS A 2 -37.95 -58.70 -24.93
CA LYS A 2 -37.28 -58.06 -23.79
C LYS A 2 -37.08 -56.60 -24.14
N HIS A 3 -37.71 -55.68 -23.40
CA HIS A 3 -37.49 -54.23 -23.54
C HIS A 3 -36.22 -53.86 -22.78
N ILE A 4 -35.21 -53.36 -23.50
CA ILE A 4 -34.01 -52.75 -22.94
C ILE A 4 -34.31 -51.24 -22.83
N ALA A 5 -34.39 -50.73 -21.59
CA ALA A 5 -34.48 -49.29 -21.35
C ALA A 5 -33.05 -48.70 -21.33
N ALA A 6 -32.73 -47.82 -22.26
CA ALA A 6 -31.50 -47.07 -22.26
C ALA A 6 -31.64 -45.85 -21.34
N ALA A 7 -30.92 -45.84 -20.24
CA ALA A 7 -30.78 -44.66 -19.36
C ALA A 7 -29.75 -43.72 -19.95
N GLY A 8 -30.19 -42.58 -20.48
CA GLY A 8 -29.32 -41.51 -20.92
C GLY A 8 -28.76 -40.73 -19.73
N LEU A 9 -27.44 -40.77 -19.55
CA LEU A 9 -26.71 -39.99 -18.58
C LEU A 9 -26.55 -38.57 -19.14
N VAL A 10 -27.31 -37.61 -18.63
CA VAL A 10 -27.13 -36.18 -18.96
C VAL A 10 -25.95 -35.68 -18.09
N LEU A 11 -24.79 -35.51 -18.71
CA LEU A 11 -23.65 -34.82 -18.12
C LEU A 11 -23.97 -33.32 -18.11
N ALA A 12 -24.36 -32.79 -16.97
CA ALA A 12 -24.43 -31.33 -16.76
C ALA A 12 -23.01 -30.79 -16.75
N MET A 13 -22.55 -30.22 -17.84
CA MET A 13 -21.36 -29.39 -17.86
C MET A 13 -21.67 -28.11 -17.06
N ALA A 14 -21.16 -28.04 -15.84
CA ALA A 14 -21.09 -26.77 -15.11
C ALA A 14 -20.12 -25.86 -15.85
N SER A 15 -20.65 -24.94 -16.65
CA SER A 15 -19.86 -23.83 -17.18
C SER A 15 -19.48 -22.95 -15.99
N SER A 16 -18.24 -23.06 -15.52
CA SER A 16 -17.62 -22.05 -14.67
C SER A 16 -17.60 -20.76 -15.49
N GLY A 17 -18.55 -19.86 -15.23
CA GLY A 17 -18.57 -18.54 -15.84
C GLY A 17 -17.27 -17.83 -15.49
N VAL A 18 -16.44 -17.56 -16.50
CA VAL A 18 -15.26 -16.71 -16.33
C VAL A 18 -15.79 -15.33 -15.94
N LEU A 19 -15.42 -14.84 -14.75
CA LEU A 19 -15.76 -13.48 -14.33
C LEU A 19 -15.15 -12.50 -15.34
N ALA A 20 -15.97 -11.58 -15.85
CA ALA A 20 -15.49 -10.57 -16.80
C ALA A 20 -14.54 -9.61 -16.06
N GLN A 21 -13.33 -9.46 -16.57
CA GLN A 21 -12.33 -8.52 -16.05
C GLN A 21 -12.66 -7.10 -16.50
N VAL A 22 -12.44 -6.12 -15.62
CA VAL A 22 -12.72 -4.71 -15.87
C VAL A 22 -11.45 -3.88 -15.76
N ASN A 23 -11.08 -3.16 -16.84
CA ASN A 23 -10.11 -2.07 -16.75
C ASN A 23 -10.81 -0.80 -16.26
N ALA A 24 -10.55 -0.40 -15.02
CA ALA A 24 -11.11 0.80 -14.42
C ALA A 24 -10.15 2.02 -14.45
N GLY A 25 -9.00 1.91 -15.12
CA GLY A 25 -8.00 2.98 -15.17
C GLY A 25 -8.52 4.28 -15.78
N GLU A 26 -9.33 4.17 -16.82
CA GLU A 26 -9.91 5.31 -17.55
C GLU A 26 -11.21 5.87 -16.91
N GLN A 27 -11.70 5.29 -15.80
CA GLN A 27 -12.82 5.86 -15.06
C GLN A 27 -12.49 7.27 -14.60
N LYS A 28 -13.28 8.25 -15.04
CA LYS A 28 -13.09 9.65 -14.66
C LYS A 28 -13.50 9.87 -13.21
N SER A 29 -12.72 10.68 -12.49
CA SER A 29 -13.09 11.12 -11.15
C SER A 29 -14.17 12.19 -11.23
N ASP A 30 -15.18 12.09 -10.36
CA ASP A 30 -16.21 13.11 -10.17
C ASP A 30 -15.72 14.11 -9.12
N PRO A 31 -15.61 15.42 -9.45
CA PRO A 31 -15.25 16.44 -8.49
C PRO A 31 -16.42 16.78 -7.53
N LYS A 32 -17.65 16.36 -7.85
CA LYS A 32 -18.81 16.56 -7.00
C LYS A 32 -18.88 15.44 -5.96
N LEU A 33 -18.50 15.76 -4.75
CA LEU A 33 -18.48 14.80 -3.65
C LEU A 33 -19.88 14.59 -3.06
N PRO A 34 -20.29 13.33 -2.79
CA PRO A 34 -21.56 13.02 -2.11
C PRO A 34 -21.45 13.10 -0.59
N PHE A 35 -20.37 13.67 -0.06
CA PHE A 35 -20.06 13.77 1.36
C PHE A 35 -19.29 15.07 1.66
N ASN A 36 -19.34 15.50 2.94
CA ASN A 36 -18.47 16.53 3.47
C ASN A 36 -17.12 15.92 3.88
N ILE A 37 -16.02 16.65 3.69
CA ILE A 37 -14.69 16.29 4.20
C ILE A 37 -14.29 17.32 5.25
N THR A 38 -13.97 16.85 6.47
CA THR A 38 -13.52 17.70 7.57
C THR A 38 -12.18 17.23 8.08
N GLN A 39 -11.17 18.11 8.06
CA GLN A 39 -9.85 17.79 8.62
C GLN A 39 -9.92 17.85 10.15
N MET A 40 -9.50 16.79 10.82
CA MET A 40 -9.56 16.61 12.26
C MET A 40 -8.20 16.77 12.94
N ALA A 41 -7.11 16.34 12.28
CA ALA A 41 -5.74 16.43 12.78
C ALA A 41 -4.73 16.29 11.63
N THR A 42 -3.44 16.40 11.96
CA THR A 42 -2.33 16.15 11.03
C THR A 42 -1.29 15.23 11.66
N PHE A 43 -0.55 14.47 10.86
CA PHE A 43 0.46 13.50 11.28
C PHE A 43 1.69 13.55 10.35
N ASP A 44 2.79 12.91 10.75
CA ASP A 44 3.99 12.77 9.94
C ASP A 44 3.96 11.47 9.14
N LEU A 45 3.53 11.52 7.86
CA LEU A 45 3.37 10.33 7.00
C LEU A 45 2.52 9.23 7.68
N PRO A 46 1.23 9.52 7.99
CA PRO A 46 0.36 8.51 8.58
C PRO A 46 0.16 7.34 7.61
N TRP A 47 0.04 6.11 8.16
CA TRP A 47 -0.02 4.91 7.32
C TRP A 47 -1.30 4.10 7.47
N ARG A 48 -1.78 3.84 8.69
CA ARG A 48 -2.97 3.01 8.95
C ARG A 48 -3.81 3.57 10.08
N ILE A 49 -5.14 3.44 9.94
CA ILE A 49 -6.15 3.70 10.98
C ILE A 49 -6.71 2.37 11.47
N ALA A 50 -6.90 2.23 12.78
CA ALA A 50 -7.70 1.14 13.37
C ALA A 50 -8.59 1.70 14.48
N PHE A 51 -9.91 1.56 14.34
CA PHE A 51 -10.86 2.04 15.34
C PHE A 51 -10.97 1.10 16.53
N LEU A 52 -10.93 1.67 17.74
CA LEU A 52 -11.29 1.00 18.98
C LEU A 52 -12.82 0.96 19.12
N PRO A 53 -13.37 0.00 19.92
CA PRO A 53 -14.81 -0.11 20.15
C PRO A 53 -15.44 1.16 20.78
N ASP A 54 -14.64 1.96 21.51
CA ASP A 54 -15.07 3.20 22.15
C ASP A 54 -15.05 4.42 21.20
N GLY A 55 -14.70 4.22 19.93
CA GLY A 55 -14.66 5.23 18.89
C GLY A 55 -13.33 6.00 18.80
N ARG A 56 -12.39 5.82 19.73
CA ARG A 56 -11.01 6.26 19.53
C ARG A 56 -10.35 5.44 18.42
N MET A 57 -9.21 5.89 17.93
CA MET A 57 -8.50 5.18 16.87
C MET A 57 -7.00 5.11 17.16
N LEU A 58 -6.36 4.09 16.66
CA LEU A 58 -4.92 3.99 16.56
C LEU A 58 -4.49 4.47 15.19
N ILE A 59 -3.46 5.30 15.13
CA ILE A 59 -2.85 5.77 13.88
C ILE A 59 -1.35 5.52 13.92
N THR A 60 -0.85 4.78 12.93
CA THR A 60 0.60 4.62 12.72
C THR A 60 1.16 5.78 11.91
N GLU A 61 2.34 6.24 12.27
CA GLU A 61 3.19 7.10 11.43
C GLU A 61 4.38 6.30 10.93
N LYS A 62 4.60 6.34 9.63
CA LYS A 62 5.70 5.63 8.97
C LYS A 62 7.07 5.87 9.61
N VAL A 63 7.25 7.03 10.21
CA VAL A 63 8.47 7.41 10.94
C VAL A 63 8.72 6.58 12.24
N GLY A 64 7.78 5.72 12.63
CA GLY A 64 7.95 4.80 13.77
C GLY A 64 7.10 5.14 14.99
N LYS A 65 6.08 5.97 14.87
CA LYS A 65 5.18 6.31 15.97
C LYS A 65 3.84 5.60 15.85
N LEU A 66 3.20 5.37 16.99
CA LEU A 66 1.82 4.95 17.13
C LEU A 66 1.10 5.95 18.03
N TRP A 67 -0.07 6.38 17.61
CA TRP A 67 -0.90 7.35 18.31
C TRP A 67 -2.25 6.74 18.69
N LEU A 68 -2.72 7.01 19.89
CA LEU A 68 -4.12 6.88 20.28
C LEU A 68 -4.78 8.25 20.04
N VAL A 69 -5.87 8.28 19.25
CA VAL A 69 -6.46 9.53 18.77
C VAL A 69 -7.95 9.53 19.06
N THR A 70 -8.48 10.64 19.58
CA THR A 70 -9.92 10.84 19.72
C THR A 70 -10.55 11.25 18.39
N GLN A 71 -11.88 11.13 18.26
CA GLN A 71 -12.59 11.63 17.07
C GLN A 71 -12.57 13.17 16.95
N LYS A 72 -12.06 13.87 17.97
CA LYS A 72 -11.81 15.31 17.92
C LYS A 72 -10.39 15.65 17.43
N GLY A 73 -9.55 14.63 17.16
CA GLY A 73 -8.18 14.82 16.71
C GLY A 73 -7.15 14.99 17.83
N GLU A 74 -7.53 14.81 19.10
CA GLU A 74 -6.61 14.85 20.24
C GLU A 74 -5.73 13.59 20.22
N LYS A 75 -4.41 13.76 20.40
CA LYS A 75 -3.41 12.70 20.23
C LYS A 75 -2.71 12.36 21.54
N THR A 76 -2.66 11.08 21.86
CA THR A 76 -1.85 10.52 22.94
C THR A 76 -0.80 9.57 22.33
N PRO A 77 0.50 9.75 22.57
CA PRO A 77 1.50 8.83 22.06
C PRO A 77 1.39 7.48 22.77
N VAL A 78 1.51 6.38 22.00
CA VAL A 78 1.59 5.03 22.54
C VAL A 78 3.06 4.69 22.73
N SER A 79 3.44 4.34 23.96
CA SER A 79 4.82 3.96 24.30
C SER A 79 5.09 2.46 24.05
N ASN A 80 6.37 2.06 24.13
CA ASN A 80 6.83 0.68 23.93
C ASN A 80 6.55 0.10 22.53
N VAL A 81 6.49 0.95 21.50
CA VAL A 81 6.38 0.51 20.11
C VAL A 81 7.69 -0.11 19.62
N PRO A 82 7.66 -1.04 18.66
CA PRO A 82 8.88 -1.65 18.13
C PRO A 82 9.74 -0.62 17.39
N ALA A 83 11.06 -0.82 17.40
CA ALA A 83 11.97 -0.06 16.55
C ALA A 83 11.73 -0.43 15.08
N VAL A 84 11.75 0.59 14.20
CA VAL A 84 11.54 0.41 12.77
C VAL A 84 12.68 1.02 11.96
N LEU A 85 12.96 0.47 10.78
CA LEU A 85 13.82 1.13 9.81
C LEU A 85 12.96 1.97 8.87
N TRP A 86 12.87 3.28 9.13
CA TRP A 86 12.23 4.20 8.22
C TRP A 86 13.19 4.56 7.07
N ALA A 87 13.08 3.81 5.97
CA ALA A 87 13.84 4.03 4.74
C ALA A 87 12.98 3.66 3.53
N GLY A 88 12.92 4.53 2.53
CA GLY A 88 12.09 4.33 1.34
C GLY A 88 10.62 4.08 1.68
N GLN A 89 10.11 2.90 1.33
CA GLN A 89 8.73 2.50 1.64
C GLN A 89 8.57 1.83 3.02
N GLY A 90 9.66 1.55 3.72
CA GLY A 90 9.66 0.94 5.05
C GLY A 90 9.33 1.94 6.16
N GLY A 91 9.04 1.42 7.35
CA GLY A 91 8.71 2.16 8.56
C GLY A 91 7.72 1.39 9.44
N MET A 92 7.00 2.09 10.32
CA MET A 92 5.80 1.57 10.97
C MET A 92 4.68 1.55 9.93
N LEU A 93 4.12 0.37 9.64
CA LEU A 93 3.15 0.18 8.57
C LEU A 93 1.74 -0.01 9.15
N GLY A 94 1.28 -1.23 9.32
CA GLY A 94 -0.07 -1.51 9.74
C GLY A 94 -0.29 -1.58 11.25
N VAL A 95 -1.51 -1.26 11.69
CA VAL A 95 -2.05 -1.57 13.01
C VAL A 95 -3.44 -2.16 12.84
N TYR A 96 -3.73 -3.25 13.57
CA TYR A 96 -4.97 -4.00 13.45
C TYR A 96 -5.41 -4.49 14.83
N LEU A 97 -6.70 -4.44 15.14
CA LEU A 97 -7.23 -4.99 16.37
C LEU A 97 -7.41 -6.50 16.23
N SER A 98 -7.13 -7.24 17.32
CA SER A 98 -7.53 -8.64 17.44
C SER A 98 -9.02 -8.78 17.18
N PRO A 99 -9.49 -9.86 16.52
CA PRO A 99 -10.92 -10.17 16.42
C PRO A 99 -11.56 -10.38 17.80
N HIS A 100 -10.75 -10.59 18.84
CA HIS A 100 -11.15 -10.76 20.24
C HIS A 100 -10.74 -9.58 21.11
N TYR A 101 -10.50 -8.40 20.52
CA TYR A 101 -9.97 -7.22 21.23
C TYR A 101 -10.77 -6.86 22.50
N ALA A 102 -12.08 -7.01 22.47
CA ALA A 102 -12.92 -6.74 23.64
C ALA A 102 -12.55 -7.54 24.91
N THR A 103 -11.86 -8.67 24.74
CA THR A 103 -11.45 -9.56 25.84
C THR A 103 -9.94 -9.66 26.03
N ASP A 104 -9.17 -9.63 24.94
CA ASP A 104 -7.73 -9.85 24.98
C ASP A 104 -6.91 -8.55 24.88
N HIS A 105 -7.53 -7.45 24.45
CA HIS A 105 -6.89 -6.15 24.18
C HIS A 105 -5.66 -6.23 23.26
N ASN A 106 -5.53 -7.30 22.48
CA ASN A 106 -4.41 -7.47 21.58
C ASN A 106 -4.56 -6.60 20.34
N ILE A 107 -3.44 -6.05 19.90
CA ILE A 107 -3.27 -5.43 18.59
C ILE A 107 -2.15 -6.13 17.85
N TYR A 108 -2.19 -6.04 16.53
CA TYR A 108 -1.17 -6.55 15.63
C TYR A 108 -0.52 -5.37 14.91
N LEU A 109 0.80 -5.38 14.81
CA LEU A 109 1.60 -4.36 14.13
C LEU A 109 2.41 -5.01 13.02
N THR A 110 2.39 -4.40 11.84
CA THR A 110 3.30 -4.74 10.75
C THR A 110 4.28 -3.60 10.53
N TYR A 111 5.56 -3.93 10.35
CA TYR A 111 6.60 -2.91 10.23
C TYR A 111 7.87 -3.45 9.57
N SER A 112 8.72 -2.55 9.10
CA SER A 112 10.06 -2.90 8.64
C SER A 112 11.01 -3.03 9.82
N GLU A 113 11.29 -4.27 10.25
CA GLU A 113 12.21 -4.58 11.35
C GLU A 113 13.66 -4.34 10.89
N PRO A 114 14.44 -3.50 11.63
CA PRO A 114 15.83 -3.24 11.27
C PRO A 114 16.72 -4.46 11.53
N GLY A 115 17.79 -4.59 10.75
CA GLY A 115 18.82 -5.59 10.97
C GLY A 115 19.97 -5.45 9.99
N ASP A 116 20.97 -6.35 10.10
CA ASP A 116 22.14 -6.32 9.25
C ASP A 116 21.77 -6.45 7.77
N GLY A 117 22.20 -5.47 6.97
CA GLY A 117 21.95 -5.41 5.55
C GLY A 117 20.60 -4.78 5.15
N GLY A 118 19.86 -4.18 6.08
CA GLY A 118 18.60 -3.48 5.80
C GLY A 118 17.44 -3.85 6.72
N SER A 119 16.28 -4.13 6.15
CA SER A 119 15.08 -4.47 6.93
C SER A 119 14.35 -5.67 6.37
N SER A 120 13.48 -6.26 7.18
CA SER A 120 12.54 -7.30 6.82
C SER A 120 11.13 -6.93 7.27
N LEU A 121 10.10 -7.50 6.64
CA LEU A 121 8.74 -7.39 7.16
C LEU A 121 8.61 -8.22 8.43
N ALA A 122 8.08 -7.61 9.48
CA ALA A 122 7.72 -8.27 10.72
C ALA A 122 6.25 -8.05 11.05
N LEU A 123 5.63 -9.07 11.68
CA LEU A 123 4.33 -9.01 12.31
C LEU A 123 4.53 -9.23 13.81
N ALA A 124 4.14 -8.25 14.62
CA ALA A 124 4.15 -8.35 16.07
C ALA A 124 2.73 -8.30 16.64
N ARG A 125 2.56 -8.88 17.81
CA ARG A 125 1.36 -8.80 18.64
C ARG A 125 1.72 -8.19 19.98
N ALA A 126 0.84 -7.35 20.54
CA ALA A 126 1.00 -6.75 21.86
C ALA A 126 -0.36 -6.44 22.47
N GLN A 127 -0.45 -6.32 23.79
CA GLN A 127 -1.63 -5.78 24.46
C GLN A 127 -1.56 -4.24 24.50
N LEU A 128 -2.64 -3.59 24.09
CA LEU A 128 -2.80 -2.15 24.26
C LEU A 128 -3.33 -1.85 25.66
N LYS A 129 -2.57 -1.13 26.47
CA LYS A 129 -2.98 -0.62 27.78
C LYS A 129 -3.25 0.87 27.70
N ILE A 130 -4.42 1.26 28.15
CA ILE A 130 -4.86 2.67 28.22
C ILE A 130 -5.20 2.98 29.67
N ALA A 131 -4.52 3.99 30.24
CA ALA A 131 -4.72 4.42 31.62
C ALA A 131 -4.79 5.95 31.68
N GLY A 132 -6.01 6.50 31.79
CA GLY A 132 -6.24 7.95 31.70
C GLY A 132 -5.71 8.51 30.38
N ASP A 133 -4.79 9.46 30.46
CA ASP A 133 -4.18 10.15 29.31
C ASP A 133 -2.90 9.46 28.80
N SER A 134 -2.65 8.23 29.20
CA SER A 134 -1.48 7.46 28.76
C SER A 134 -1.87 6.20 28.01
N ALA A 135 -1.04 5.79 27.07
CA ALA A 135 -1.17 4.54 26.32
C ALA A 135 0.18 3.85 26.12
N SER A 136 0.22 2.54 26.26
CA SER A 136 1.44 1.75 26.09
C SER A 136 1.14 0.37 25.51
N LEU A 137 2.16 -0.25 24.91
CA LEU A 137 2.14 -1.65 24.51
C LEU A 137 2.81 -2.50 25.58
N GLU A 138 2.18 -3.62 25.94
CA GLU A 138 2.71 -4.61 26.85
C GLU A 138 2.83 -5.97 26.15
N GLY A 139 3.86 -6.75 26.53
CA GLY A 139 4.06 -8.11 26.00
C GLY A 139 4.28 -8.13 24.49
N LEU A 140 4.97 -7.13 23.93
CA LEU A 140 5.28 -7.09 22.50
C LEU A 140 6.08 -8.33 22.09
N GLU A 141 5.51 -9.13 21.21
CA GLU A 141 6.10 -10.35 20.66
C GLU A 141 6.06 -10.31 19.13
N VAL A 142 7.20 -10.55 18.48
CA VAL A 142 7.26 -10.73 17.04
C VAL A 142 6.90 -12.17 16.71
N ILE A 143 5.72 -12.35 16.15
CA ILE A 143 5.12 -13.68 15.89
C ILE A 143 5.39 -14.20 14.49
N TRP A 144 5.85 -13.34 13.56
CA TRP A 144 6.26 -13.75 12.21
C TRP A 144 7.25 -12.74 11.61
N ARG A 145 8.15 -13.25 10.76
CA ARG A 145 9.13 -12.46 9.97
C ARG A 145 9.26 -13.05 8.58
N ASP A 146 9.44 -12.19 7.57
CA ASP A 146 9.89 -12.66 6.26
C ASP A 146 11.35 -13.15 6.30
N GLY A 147 12.11 -12.73 7.31
CA GLY A 147 13.46 -13.19 7.63
C GLY A 147 14.54 -12.65 6.71
N GLU A 148 14.22 -12.37 5.49
CA GLU A 148 15.14 -11.94 4.46
C GLU A 148 15.37 -10.43 4.53
N ARG A 149 16.43 -10.02 5.21
CA ARG A 149 16.81 -8.60 5.36
C ARG A 149 17.52 -8.08 4.12
N GLY A 150 17.25 -6.84 3.75
CA GLY A 150 17.88 -6.18 2.62
C GLY A 150 17.21 -4.89 2.23
N ASN A 151 17.75 -4.28 1.18
CA ASN A 151 17.15 -3.12 0.54
C ASN A 151 15.86 -3.52 -0.20
N GLY A 152 15.09 -2.52 -0.59
CA GLY A 152 13.86 -2.68 -1.34
C GLY A 152 12.65 -2.25 -0.54
N GLY A 153 11.68 -1.72 -1.26
CA GLY A 153 10.34 -1.38 -0.77
C GLY A 153 9.37 -2.56 -0.90
N GLN A 154 8.11 -2.27 -1.21
CA GLN A 154 7.09 -3.28 -1.55
C GLN A 154 6.91 -4.33 -0.45
N PHE A 155 6.63 -3.85 0.77
CA PHE A 155 6.47 -4.72 1.93
C PHE A 155 5.15 -5.50 1.93
N GLY A 156 4.08 -4.96 1.31
CA GLY A 156 2.72 -5.45 1.51
C GLY A 156 2.22 -5.02 2.89
N ALA A 157 2.28 -5.91 3.87
CA ALA A 157 2.02 -5.62 5.29
C ALA A 157 0.54 -5.43 5.68
N ALA A 158 -0.41 -5.77 4.80
CA ALA A 158 -1.82 -5.77 5.15
C ALA A 158 -2.20 -7.04 5.93
N VAL A 159 -3.08 -6.87 6.92
CA VAL A 159 -3.65 -7.98 7.70
C VAL A 159 -5.17 -7.96 7.61
N ALA A 160 -5.76 -9.13 7.40
CA ALA A 160 -7.19 -9.36 7.55
C ALA A 160 -7.43 -10.56 8.46
N PHE A 161 -8.48 -10.51 9.27
CA PHE A 161 -8.88 -11.65 10.10
C PHE A 161 -10.02 -12.43 9.44
N SER A 162 -9.97 -13.76 9.55
CA SER A 162 -11.07 -14.60 9.07
C SER A 162 -12.39 -14.23 9.77
N PRO A 163 -13.54 -14.34 9.09
CA PRO A 163 -14.84 -13.98 9.67
C PRO A 163 -15.20 -14.73 10.97
N ASP A 164 -14.63 -15.92 11.17
CA ASP A 164 -14.79 -16.70 12.40
C ASP A 164 -13.79 -16.33 13.52
N GLY A 165 -12.91 -15.35 13.26
CA GLY A 165 -11.92 -14.84 14.22
C GLY A 165 -10.78 -15.80 14.57
N LYS A 166 -10.62 -16.94 13.86
CA LYS A 166 -9.61 -17.95 14.22
C LYS A 166 -8.25 -17.75 13.56
N TYR A 167 -8.22 -17.10 12.42
CA TYR A 167 -7.02 -16.98 11.59
C TYR A 167 -6.79 -15.52 11.17
N LEU A 168 -5.53 -15.19 10.95
CA LEU A 168 -5.14 -13.98 10.27
C LEU A 168 -4.56 -14.30 8.89
N PHE A 169 -4.77 -13.39 7.96
CA PHE A 169 -4.13 -13.37 6.66
C PHE A 169 -3.18 -12.20 6.63
N LEU A 170 -1.94 -12.45 6.20
CA LEU A 170 -0.88 -11.45 6.10
C LEU A 170 -0.43 -11.36 4.64
N SER A 171 -0.38 -10.15 4.09
CA SER A 171 0.23 -9.92 2.80
C SER A 171 1.74 -9.64 2.95
N SER A 172 2.55 -10.32 2.18
CA SER A 172 3.99 -10.10 2.06
C SER A 172 4.32 -9.71 0.62
N GLY A 173 4.89 -8.53 0.41
CA GLY A 173 5.28 -8.05 -0.91
C GLY A 173 6.57 -8.70 -1.41
N ASP A 174 6.90 -8.48 -2.69
CA ASP A 174 8.06 -9.08 -3.33
C ASP A 174 9.40 -8.39 -2.98
N ARG A 175 9.37 -7.33 -2.17
CA ARG A 175 10.54 -6.55 -1.75
C ARG A 175 11.34 -6.02 -2.95
N GLN A 176 10.67 -5.73 -4.07
CA GLN A 176 11.22 -5.32 -5.38
C GLN A 176 12.15 -6.36 -6.01
N ARG A 177 12.13 -7.62 -5.55
CA ARG A 177 13.00 -8.68 -6.08
C ARG A 177 12.36 -9.53 -7.16
N MET A 178 11.05 -9.40 -7.34
CA MET A 178 10.24 -10.01 -8.40
C MET A 178 10.17 -11.54 -8.32
N THR A 179 11.23 -12.26 -8.73
CA THR A 179 11.25 -13.74 -8.82
C THR A 179 10.88 -14.50 -7.54
N PRO A 180 11.17 -14.01 -6.31
CA PRO A 180 10.74 -14.70 -5.09
C PRO A 180 9.22 -14.89 -4.98
N ALA A 181 8.41 -14.04 -5.66
CA ALA A 181 6.96 -14.20 -5.67
C ALA A 181 6.51 -15.55 -6.25
N GLN A 182 7.35 -16.21 -7.06
CA GLN A 182 7.10 -17.54 -7.65
C GLN A 182 7.82 -18.68 -6.92
N ASP A 183 8.74 -18.38 -5.99
CA ASP A 183 9.46 -19.40 -5.24
C ASP A 183 8.66 -19.86 -4.01
N PRO A 184 8.26 -21.13 -3.91
CA PRO A 184 7.51 -21.64 -2.75
C PRO A 184 8.33 -21.65 -1.45
N ASN A 185 9.66 -21.51 -1.51
CA ASN A 185 10.53 -21.49 -0.34
C ASN A 185 10.72 -20.09 0.25
N GLN A 186 10.29 -19.03 -0.46
CA GLN A 186 10.46 -17.65 -0.04
C GLN A 186 9.11 -17.01 0.32
N PRO A 187 9.00 -16.31 1.48
CA PRO A 187 7.74 -15.72 1.92
C PRO A 187 7.36 -14.43 1.18
N LEU A 188 8.18 -13.97 0.23
CA LEU A 188 7.97 -12.76 -0.55
C LEU A 188 6.96 -12.97 -1.67
N GLY A 189 6.09 -11.97 -1.90
CA GLY A 189 5.04 -12.02 -2.92
C GLY A 189 3.96 -13.07 -2.63
N LYS A 190 3.52 -13.16 -1.36
CA LYS A 190 2.57 -14.16 -0.86
C LYS A 190 1.43 -13.52 -0.07
N ILE A 191 0.29 -14.19 -0.09
CA ILE A 191 -0.72 -14.07 0.98
C ILE A 191 -0.54 -15.30 1.87
N LEU A 192 -0.30 -15.07 3.14
CA LEU A 192 -0.11 -16.10 4.16
C LEU A 192 -1.37 -16.25 4.99
N ARG A 193 -1.71 -17.47 5.43
CA ARG A 193 -2.77 -17.71 6.40
C ARG A 193 -2.18 -18.36 7.64
N LEU A 194 -2.30 -17.66 8.76
CA LEU A 194 -1.66 -17.98 10.03
C LEU A 194 -2.71 -18.09 11.13
N THR A 195 -2.37 -18.79 12.20
CA THR A 195 -3.09 -18.69 13.47
C THR A 195 -2.85 -17.31 14.10
N LEU A 196 -3.61 -16.93 15.13
CA LEU A 196 -3.46 -15.62 15.78
C LEU A 196 -2.11 -15.46 16.53
N ASP A 197 -1.36 -16.52 16.69
CA ASP A 197 0.00 -16.54 17.27
C ASP A 197 1.10 -16.76 16.21
N GLY A 198 0.77 -16.55 14.92
CA GLY A 198 1.75 -16.52 13.83
C GLY A 198 2.22 -17.88 13.32
N LYS A 199 1.53 -18.98 13.64
CA LYS A 199 1.86 -20.32 13.15
C LYS A 199 1.08 -20.64 11.87
N PRO A 200 1.58 -21.56 11.00
CA PRO A 200 0.82 -22.02 9.84
C PRO A 200 -0.57 -22.49 10.23
N ALA A 201 -1.60 -22.00 9.56
CA ALA A 201 -2.97 -22.41 9.85
C ALA A 201 -3.26 -23.83 9.31
N PRO A 202 -3.97 -24.67 10.05
CA PRO A 202 -4.41 -25.97 9.55
C PRO A 202 -5.27 -25.83 8.29
N GLY A 203 -5.06 -26.72 7.31
CA GLY A 203 -5.82 -26.72 6.05
C GLY A 203 -5.33 -25.72 5.01
N ASN A 204 -4.14 -25.11 5.18
CA ASN A 204 -3.48 -24.38 4.11
C ASN A 204 -3.14 -25.33 2.96
N PRO A 205 -3.03 -24.85 1.71
CA PRO A 205 -2.80 -25.70 0.52
C PRO A 205 -1.61 -26.63 0.63
N MET A 206 -0.55 -26.20 1.33
CA MET A 206 0.67 -26.98 1.53
C MET A 206 0.94 -27.28 3.02
N ALA A 207 -0.12 -27.40 3.83
CA ALA A 207 -0.01 -27.67 5.27
C ALA A 207 0.93 -28.85 5.57
N GLY A 208 1.80 -28.67 6.58
CA GLY A 208 2.79 -29.67 6.99
C GLY A 208 4.04 -29.77 6.10
N LYS A 209 4.14 -28.98 5.04
CA LYS A 209 5.35 -28.92 4.21
C LYS A 209 6.35 -27.92 4.76
N THR A 210 7.63 -28.26 4.66
CA THR A 210 8.76 -27.36 4.94
C THR A 210 9.48 -27.05 3.64
N GLY A 211 9.99 -25.83 3.54
CA GLY A 211 10.79 -25.38 2.41
C GLY A 211 12.29 -25.62 2.62
N ALA A 212 13.09 -25.16 1.66
CA ALA A 212 14.54 -25.18 1.75
C ALA A 212 15.00 -24.37 2.98
N ALA A 213 15.94 -24.92 3.75
CA ALA A 213 16.47 -24.27 4.94
C ALA A 213 17.23 -22.96 4.64
N THR A 214 17.72 -22.83 3.41
CA THR A 214 18.47 -21.67 2.93
C THR A 214 17.92 -21.22 1.59
N VAL A 215 17.75 -19.89 1.41
CA VAL A 215 17.23 -19.30 0.18
C VAL A 215 18.15 -18.19 -0.34
N PRO A 216 18.19 -17.96 -1.66
CA PRO A 216 19.00 -16.90 -2.24
C PRO A 216 18.37 -15.52 -1.99
N VAL A 217 19.22 -14.53 -1.70
CA VAL A 217 18.83 -13.12 -1.62
C VAL A 217 19.47 -12.37 -2.78
N THR A 218 18.68 -11.63 -3.53
CA THR A 218 19.13 -10.79 -4.64
C THR A 218 18.85 -9.31 -4.31
N ASN A 219 19.57 -8.39 -4.96
CA ASN A 219 19.21 -6.98 -4.96
C ASN A 219 17.99 -6.73 -5.87
N PRO A 220 17.25 -5.63 -5.69
CA PRO A 220 16.19 -5.25 -6.60
C PRO A 220 16.68 -5.14 -8.06
N PRO A 221 16.14 -5.94 -9.02
CA PRO A 221 16.49 -5.83 -10.42
C PRO A 221 15.79 -4.63 -11.08
N SER A 222 16.27 -4.20 -12.25
CA SER A 222 15.69 -3.09 -13.00
C SER A 222 14.36 -3.44 -13.70
N ASP A 223 14.14 -4.71 -13.99
CA ASP A 223 12.99 -5.22 -14.74
C ASP A 223 12.83 -6.74 -14.58
N THR A 224 11.73 -7.28 -15.08
CA THR A 224 11.38 -8.70 -14.97
C THR A 224 12.33 -9.63 -15.75
N GLU A 225 12.97 -9.16 -16.82
CA GLU A 225 13.97 -9.97 -17.55
C GLU A 225 15.29 -10.03 -16.79
N LYS A 226 15.71 -8.91 -16.21
CA LYS A 226 16.89 -8.86 -15.33
C LYS A 226 16.70 -9.67 -14.07
N ALA A 227 15.48 -9.75 -13.55
CA ALA A 227 15.16 -10.57 -12.38
C ALA A 227 15.52 -12.04 -12.57
N LYS A 228 15.36 -12.59 -13.80
CA LYS A 228 15.64 -14.00 -14.11
C LYS A 228 17.12 -14.36 -13.97
N THR A 229 18.01 -13.40 -14.16
CA THR A 229 19.47 -13.60 -14.13
C THR A 229 20.16 -12.76 -13.06
N ASN A 230 19.37 -12.24 -12.11
CA ASN A 230 19.87 -11.34 -11.08
C ASN A 230 20.84 -12.09 -10.15
N PRO A 231 22.05 -11.57 -9.90
CA PRO A 231 23.02 -12.28 -9.10
C PRO A 231 22.57 -12.41 -7.64
N VAL A 232 22.84 -13.57 -7.07
CA VAL A 232 22.65 -13.81 -5.63
C VAL A 232 23.74 -13.04 -4.88
N VAL A 233 23.32 -12.12 -4.00
CA VAL A 233 24.26 -11.30 -3.20
C VAL A 233 24.59 -11.94 -1.88
N ARG A 234 23.72 -12.82 -1.37
CA ARG A 234 23.94 -13.64 -0.17
C ARG A 234 22.96 -14.80 -0.12
N MET A 235 23.19 -15.72 0.79
CA MET A 235 22.23 -16.74 1.18
C MET A 235 21.63 -16.36 2.55
N TYR A 236 20.33 -16.57 2.71
CA TYR A 236 19.64 -16.45 3.99
C TYR A 236 19.28 -17.85 4.49
N THR A 237 19.70 -18.17 5.72
CA THR A 237 19.34 -19.41 6.41
C THR A 237 18.29 -19.12 7.46
N PHE A 238 17.16 -19.80 7.40
CA PHE A 238 16.10 -19.67 8.41
C PHE A 238 16.62 -20.16 9.78
N PRO A 239 16.28 -19.48 10.89
CA PRO A 239 16.74 -19.89 12.23
C PRO A 239 16.09 -21.17 12.75
N GLY A 240 15.14 -21.72 12.00
CA GLY A 240 14.41 -22.96 12.25
C GLY A 240 13.90 -23.58 10.95
N PRO A 241 12.94 -24.49 11.01
CA PRO A 241 12.31 -25.02 9.80
C PRO A 241 11.72 -23.87 8.97
N ASN A 242 11.96 -23.89 7.66
CA ASN A 242 11.31 -22.95 6.76
C ASN A 242 9.85 -23.36 6.57
N LEU A 243 8.94 -22.67 7.25
CA LEU A 243 7.50 -22.94 7.24
C LEU A 243 6.75 -22.23 6.09
N THR A 244 7.45 -21.48 5.24
CA THR A 244 6.83 -20.72 4.13
C THR A 244 5.84 -21.54 3.32
N PRO A 245 6.12 -22.78 2.88
CA PRO A 245 5.13 -23.54 2.12
C PRO A 245 3.84 -23.79 2.91
N SER A 246 3.94 -24.14 4.19
CA SER A 246 2.77 -24.42 5.04
C SER A 246 2.03 -23.18 5.50
N GLU A 247 2.65 -22.00 5.44
CA GLU A 247 2.03 -20.70 5.74
C GLU A 247 1.29 -20.11 4.53
N THR A 248 1.71 -20.48 3.31
CA THR A 248 1.24 -19.87 2.07
C THR A 248 -0.22 -20.24 1.77
N TRP A 249 -1.05 -19.22 1.56
CA TRP A 249 -2.42 -19.33 1.08
C TRP A 249 -2.53 -19.11 -0.43
N ALA A 250 -1.85 -18.08 -0.96
CA ALA A 250 -1.78 -17.75 -2.38
C ALA A 250 -0.43 -17.11 -2.70
N THR A 251 -0.03 -17.11 -3.97
CA THR A 251 1.30 -16.68 -4.44
C THR A 251 1.22 -15.78 -5.67
N GLY A 252 2.30 -15.12 -6.02
CA GLY A 252 2.40 -14.33 -7.26
C GLY A 252 1.93 -12.90 -7.12
N PHE A 253 2.24 -12.23 -5.98
CA PHE A 253 1.90 -10.83 -5.69
C PHE A 253 3.14 -9.93 -5.75
N ARG A 254 2.91 -8.66 -6.11
CA ARG A 254 3.94 -7.62 -6.14
C ARG A 254 3.94 -6.80 -4.85
N THR A 255 2.91 -5.98 -4.65
CA THR A 255 2.82 -5.05 -3.52
C THR A 255 1.40 -5.00 -2.98
N PRO A 256 0.96 -6.03 -2.27
CA PRO A 256 -0.40 -6.14 -1.75
C PRO A 256 -0.61 -5.27 -0.50
N TYR A 257 -1.17 -4.06 -0.66
CA TYR A 257 -1.41 -3.11 0.42
C TYR A 257 -2.83 -3.16 1.00
N GLY A 258 -3.80 -3.71 0.28
CA GLY A 258 -5.16 -3.90 0.76
C GLY A 258 -5.49 -5.38 0.91
N LEU A 259 -6.12 -5.76 2.03
CA LEU A 259 -6.58 -7.12 2.29
C LEU A 259 -7.82 -7.07 3.18
N ALA A 260 -8.96 -7.56 2.70
CA ALA A 260 -10.21 -7.50 3.45
C ALA A 260 -11.18 -8.62 3.07
N PHE A 261 -11.96 -9.09 4.04
CA PHE A 261 -13.11 -9.94 3.77
C PHE A 261 -14.33 -9.11 3.38
N GLY A 262 -14.92 -9.44 2.24
CA GLY A 262 -16.15 -8.84 1.77
C GLY A 262 -17.42 -9.42 2.43
N PRO A 263 -18.61 -8.85 2.11
CA PRO A 263 -19.88 -9.21 2.75
C PRO A 263 -20.32 -10.67 2.54
N TYR A 264 -19.78 -11.33 1.53
CA TYR A 264 -20.09 -12.74 1.21
C TYR A 264 -19.02 -13.73 1.68
N GLY A 265 -18.07 -13.27 2.53
CA GLY A 265 -16.99 -14.11 3.08
C GLY A 265 -15.83 -14.34 2.11
N HIS A 266 -15.82 -13.70 0.96
CA HIS A 266 -14.68 -13.72 0.04
C HIS A 266 -13.54 -12.85 0.57
N LEU A 267 -12.30 -13.34 0.44
CA LEU A 267 -11.10 -12.56 0.71
C LEU A 267 -10.71 -11.81 -0.57
N TRP A 268 -10.55 -10.50 -0.44
CA TRP A 268 -10.13 -9.60 -1.51
C TRP A 268 -8.77 -9.02 -1.19
N GLU A 269 -7.96 -8.89 -2.21
CA GLU A 269 -6.63 -8.30 -2.14
C GLU A 269 -6.52 -7.17 -3.17
N LEU A 270 -5.77 -6.12 -2.82
CA LEU A 270 -5.55 -4.94 -3.63
C LEU A 270 -4.06 -4.63 -3.68
N GLU A 271 -3.50 -4.55 -4.88
CA GLU A 271 -2.06 -4.35 -5.04
C GLU A 271 -1.66 -3.29 -6.08
N HIS A 272 -0.43 -2.81 -5.94
CA HIS A 272 0.22 -1.97 -6.94
C HIS A 272 0.83 -2.82 -8.05
N GLY A 273 0.45 -2.53 -9.27
CA GLY A 273 1.22 -2.92 -10.43
C GLY A 273 2.51 -2.09 -10.59
N PRO A 274 3.31 -2.35 -11.63
CA PRO A 274 4.44 -1.49 -11.97
C PRO A 274 3.97 -0.19 -12.67
N ARG A 275 4.27 0.01 -13.91
CA ARG A 275 3.73 1.14 -14.70
C ARG A 275 2.41 0.74 -15.35
N GLY A 276 1.29 0.95 -14.69
CA GLY A 276 -0.01 0.36 -15.00
C GLY A 276 -0.23 -0.96 -14.26
N GLY A 277 -1.45 -1.50 -14.32
CA GLY A 277 -1.78 -2.84 -13.82
C GLY A 277 -1.85 -2.94 -12.30
N ASP A 278 -2.32 -1.91 -11.59
CA ASP A 278 -2.84 -2.10 -10.24
C ASP A 278 -4.02 -3.06 -10.29
N GLU A 279 -4.23 -3.88 -9.26
CA GLU A 279 -5.17 -5.00 -9.32
C GLU A 279 -6.05 -5.10 -8.08
N LEU A 280 -7.31 -5.49 -8.29
CA LEU A 280 -8.19 -6.02 -7.26
C LEU A 280 -8.43 -7.50 -7.54
N ASN A 281 -7.98 -8.34 -6.65
CA ASN A 281 -7.98 -9.79 -6.76
C ASN A 281 -8.99 -10.44 -5.82
N LEU A 282 -9.75 -11.42 -6.32
CA LEU A 282 -10.49 -12.38 -5.50
C LEU A 282 -9.55 -13.51 -5.10
N ILE A 283 -9.27 -13.65 -3.80
CA ILE A 283 -8.25 -14.58 -3.34
C ILE A 283 -8.81 -15.97 -3.04
N GLU A 284 -8.29 -16.95 -3.76
CA GLU A 284 -8.59 -18.37 -3.58
C GLU A 284 -7.35 -19.15 -3.10
N PRO A 285 -7.54 -20.19 -2.27
CA PRO A 285 -6.42 -20.99 -1.76
C PRO A 285 -5.66 -21.71 -2.88
N GLY A 286 -4.34 -21.67 -2.80
CA GLY A 286 -3.44 -22.37 -3.73
C GLY A 286 -3.29 -21.73 -5.10
N LYS A 287 -3.94 -20.61 -5.37
CA LYS A 287 -3.83 -19.92 -6.67
C LYS A 287 -2.55 -19.09 -6.76
N ASN A 288 -2.09 -18.93 -8.00
CA ASN A 288 -0.97 -18.08 -8.38
C ASN A 288 -1.49 -16.90 -9.22
N TYR A 289 -1.25 -15.67 -8.74
CA TYR A 289 -1.75 -14.42 -9.35
C TYR A 289 -0.76 -13.81 -10.36
N GLY A 290 0.36 -14.48 -10.61
CA GLY A 290 1.14 -14.33 -11.83
C GLY A 290 2.34 -13.40 -11.75
N TRP A 291 2.45 -12.48 -10.78
CA TRP A 291 3.64 -11.64 -10.67
C TRP A 291 4.92 -12.46 -10.40
N PRO A 292 6.05 -12.21 -11.07
CA PRO A 292 6.33 -11.23 -12.14
C PRO A 292 6.23 -11.83 -13.55
N LEU A 293 5.61 -12.99 -13.73
CA LEU A 293 5.50 -13.68 -15.02
C LEU A 293 4.57 -12.95 -15.99
N VAL A 294 3.53 -12.33 -15.45
CA VAL A 294 2.51 -11.56 -16.17
C VAL A 294 2.13 -10.31 -15.40
N SER A 295 1.67 -9.27 -16.11
CA SER A 295 1.05 -8.06 -15.57
C SER A 295 0.33 -7.31 -16.68
N TYR A 296 -0.75 -6.56 -16.36
CA TYR A 296 -1.33 -5.56 -17.27
C TYR A 296 -0.51 -4.28 -17.35
N GLY A 297 0.53 -4.12 -16.52
CA GLY A 297 1.48 -3.01 -16.54
C GLY A 297 2.75 -3.31 -17.31
N TYR A 298 3.65 -2.31 -17.30
CA TYR A 298 4.96 -2.37 -17.94
C TYR A 298 6.06 -2.15 -16.91
N ASN A 299 7.25 -2.71 -17.13
CA ASN A 299 8.43 -2.33 -16.34
C ASN A 299 8.72 -0.83 -16.50
N TYR A 300 9.23 -0.19 -15.46
CA TYR A 300 9.51 1.26 -15.47
C TYR A 300 10.50 1.70 -16.56
N ASN A 301 11.41 0.81 -16.95
CA ASN A 301 12.38 1.03 -18.03
C ASN A 301 11.83 0.71 -19.44
N GLY A 302 10.55 0.32 -19.55
CA GLY A 302 9.88 0.01 -20.81
C GLY A 302 10.05 -1.42 -21.32
N VAL A 303 10.78 -2.29 -20.61
CA VAL A 303 10.80 -3.72 -20.93
C VAL A 303 9.39 -4.28 -20.74
N PRO A 304 8.79 -4.95 -21.75
CA PRO A 304 7.42 -5.43 -21.65
C PRO A 304 7.31 -6.59 -20.66
N ILE A 305 6.14 -6.70 -20.03
CA ILE A 305 5.72 -7.86 -19.22
C ILE A 305 4.61 -8.55 -20.02
N PRO A 306 4.60 -9.88 -20.13
CA PRO A 306 3.50 -10.59 -20.80
C PRO A 306 2.15 -10.27 -20.14
N SER A 307 1.08 -10.15 -20.96
CA SER A 307 -0.28 -9.95 -20.43
C SER A 307 -0.76 -11.19 -19.67
N PRO A 308 -1.53 -11.05 -18.58
CA PRO A 308 -2.24 -12.15 -17.91
C PRO A 308 -3.10 -12.99 -18.86
N ASP A 309 -3.56 -12.42 -19.98
CA ASP A 309 -4.33 -13.14 -20.98
C ASP A 309 -3.55 -14.24 -21.73
N THR A 310 -2.22 -14.17 -21.70
CA THR A 310 -1.34 -15.18 -22.30
C THR A 310 -1.11 -16.41 -21.40
N ARG A 311 -1.58 -16.38 -20.14
CA ARG A 311 -1.36 -17.41 -19.13
C ARG A 311 -2.67 -17.81 -18.45
N PRO A 312 -3.50 -18.63 -19.11
CA PRO A 312 -4.80 -19.09 -18.58
C PRO A 312 -4.67 -20.01 -17.36
N ASP A 313 -3.49 -20.50 -17.06
CA ASP A 313 -3.14 -21.30 -15.88
C ASP A 313 -2.95 -20.44 -14.61
N LEU A 314 -2.83 -19.12 -14.75
CA LEU A 314 -2.70 -18.18 -13.65
C LEU A 314 -4.03 -17.50 -13.33
N ALA A 315 -4.25 -17.16 -12.06
CA ALA A 315 -5.42 -16.38 -11.65
C ALA A 315 -5.31 -14.95 -12.19
N LYS A 316 -6.46 -14.39 -12.55
CA LYS A 316 -6.54 -13.04 -13.10
C LYS A 316 -7.25 -12.10 -12.12
N PRO A 317 -6.90 -10.81 -12.10
CA PRO A 317 -7.64 -9.82 -11.31
C PRO A 317 -9.09 -9.69 -11.80
N VAL A 318 -9.98 -9.35 -10.89
CA VAL A 318 -11.38 -9.02 -11.24
C VAL A 318 -11.46 -7.60 -11.80
N ILE A 319 -10.70 -6.67 -11.21
CA ILE A 319 -10.54 -5.30 -11.71
C ILE A 319 -9.05 -5.01 -11.81
N TYR A 320 -8.65 -4.28 -12.85
CA TYR A 320 -7.31 -3.72 -12.94
C TYR A 320 -7.36 -2.25 -13.40
N TRP A 321 -6.27 -1.50 -13.19
CA TRP A 321 -6.19 -0.09 -13.53
C TRP A 321 -5.00 0.20 -14.44
N VAL A 322 -5.30 0.60 -15.67
CA VAL A 322 -4.35 1.16 -16.64
C VAL A 322 -4.99 2.42 -17.22
N PRO A 323 -4.54 3.63 -16.83
CA PRO A 323 -3.42 3.96 -15.94
C PRO A 323 -3.65 3.63 -14.46
N VAL A 324 -2.57 3.63 -13.65
CA VAL A 324 -2.59 3.33 -12.21
C VAL A 324 -3.41 4.32 -11.41
N ILE A 325 -3.95 3.85 -10.28
CA ILE A 325 -4.46 4.68 -9.18
C ILE A 325 -3.49 4.74 -7.99
N ALA A 326 -2.52 3.82 -7.94
CA ALA A 326 -1.63 3.52 -6.82
C ALA A 326 -2.43 3.32 -5.52
N PRO A 327 -3.08 2.17 -5.33
CA PRO A 327 -4.02 1.95 -4.24
C PRO A 327 -3.34 1.91 -2.87
N GLY A 328 -3.94 2.54 -1.87
CA GLY A 328 -3.40 2.59 -0.50
C GLY A 328 -3.97 1.51 0.42
N ASN A 329 -5.28 1.33 0.39
CA ASN A 329 -6.02 0.34 1.20
C ASN A 329 -7.36 -0.04 0.56
N LEU A 330 -7.92 -1.14 1.04
CA LEU A 330 -9.24 -1.69 0.71
C LEU A 330 -10.05 -1.88 2.00
N MET A 331 -11.25 -1.32 2.07
CA MET A 331 -12.21 -1.62 3.14
C MET A 331 -13.60 -1.92 2.57
N PHE A 332 -14.42 -2.68 3.28
CA PHE A 332 -15.83 -2.85 2.96
C PHE A 332 -16.68 -2.03 3.91
N TYR A 333 -17.51 -1.16 3.34
CA TYR A 333 -18.35 -0.29 4.13
C TYR A 333 -19.49 -1.07 4.81
N LYS A 334 -19.64 -0.85 6.12
CA LYS A 334 -20.79 -1.28 6.91
C LYS A 334 -21.07 -0.23 7.98
N GLY A 335 -22.12 0.54 7.81
CA GLY A 335 -22.42 1.63 8.72
C GLY A 335 -23.81 2.25 8.51
N ALA A 336 -24.22 3.08 9.44
CA ALA A 336 -25.53 3.74 9.43
C ALA A 336 -25.56 5.06 8.63
N MET A 337 -24.41 5.73 8.47
CA MET A 337 -24.37 7.08 7.85
C MET A 337 -24.58 7.03 6.33
N PHE A 338 -24.03 6.00 5.66
CA PHE A 338 -24.14 5.85 4.20
C PHE A 338 -24.76 4.49 3.88
N GLN A 339 -26.00 4.28 4.32
CA GLN A 339 -26.69 2.98 4.22
C GLN A 339 -26.73 2.41 2.80
N GLN A 340 -26.81 3.27 1.79
CA GLN A 340 -26.79 2.89 0.37
C GLN A 340 -25.46 2.31 -0.09
N TRP A 341 -24.39 2.44 0.71
CA TRP A 341 -23.06 1.90 0.40
C TRP A 341 -22.72 0.62 1.17
N ASN A 342 -23.63 0.15 2.03
CA ASN A 342 -23.40 -1.10 2.77
C ASN A 342 -23.07 -2.26 1.83
N GLY A 343 -21.96 -2.95 2.13
CA GLY A 343 -21.42 -4.03 1.31
C GLY A 343 -20.56 -3.59 0.12
N SER A 344 -20.46 -2.30 -0.19
CA SER A 344 -19.51 -1.80 -1.20
C SER A 344 -18.08 -1.82 -0.67
N ALA A 345 -17.14 -2.15 -1.53
CA ALA A 345 -15.72 -1.95 -1.30
C ALA A 345 -15.34 -0.48 -1.59
N PHE A 346 -14.43 0.06 -0.79
CA PHE A 346 -13.81 1.36 -0.99
C PHE A 346 -12.31 1.20 -1.11
N VAL A 347 -11.77 1.79 -2.17
CA VAL A 347 -10.34 1.78 -2.48
C VAL A 347 -9.82 3.20 -2.38
N SER A 348 -8.78 3.40 -1.59
CA SER A 348 -8.05 4.66 -1.51
C SER A 348 -6.98 4.74 -2.59
N GLY A 349 -6.85 5.88 -3.26
CA GLY A 349 -5.89 6.09 -4.34
C GLY A 349 -4.86 7.18 -4.01
N LEU A 350 -3.58 6.81 -4.08
CA LEU A 350 -2.46 7.73 -3.85
C LEU A 350 -2.17 8.59 -5.07
N ALA A 351 -1.96 7.95 -6.24
CA ALA A 351 -1.67 8.67 -7.47
C ALA A 351 -2.90 9.34 -8.06
N SER A 352 -4.05 8.70 -7.93
CA SER A 352 -5.31 9.22 -8.43
C SER A 352 -5.91 10.33 -7.55
N GLN A 353 -5.44 10.49 -6.31
CA GLN A 353 -6.00 11.41 -5.31
C GLN A 353 -7.52 11.26 -5.15
N ALA A 354 -8.00 10.04 -5.29
CA ALA A 354 -9.42 9.72 -5.36
C ALA A 354 -9.79 8.55 -4.43
N ILE A 355 -11.07 8.46 -4.12
CA ILE A 355 -11.70 7.29 -3.52
C ILE A 355 -12.51 6.59 -4.61
N VAL A 356 -12.32 5.28 -4.77
CA VAL A 356 -13.08 4.45 -5.71
C VAL A 356 -14.05 3.59 -4.92
N ARG A 357 -15.35 3.58 -5.29
CA ARG A 357 -16.34 2.66 -4.75
C ARG A 357 -16.65 1.56 -5.75
N ILE A 358 -16.66 0.34 -5.25
CA ILE A 358 -16.83 -0.88 -6.04
C ILE A 358 -17.97 -1.69 -5.42
N THR A 359 -18.89 -2.16 -6.23
CA THR A 359 -19.89 -3.15 -5.80
C THR A 359 -19.35 -4.55 -6.06
N VAL A 360 -19.65 -5.48 -5.15
CA VAL A 360 -19.26 -6.88 -5.27
C VAL A 360 -20.51 -7.78 -5.19
N ASP A 361 -20.45 -8.96 -5.79
CA ASP A 361 -21.52 -9.94 -5.75
C ASP A 361 -21.09 -11.24 -5.03
N SER A 362 -22.06 -12.11 -4.79
CA SER A 362 -21.83 -13.39 -4.08
C SER A 362 -21.04 -14.42 -4.89
N LYS A 363 -20.78 -14.17 -6.17
CA LYS A 363 -19.99 -15.05 -7.05
C LYS A 363 -18.55 -14.55 -7.20
N GLY A 364 -18.19 -13.44 -6.52
CA GLY A 364 -16.87 -12.83 -6.63
C GLY A 364 -16.73 -11.85 -7.81
N GLY A 365 -17.83 -11.45 -8.44
CA GLY A 365 -17.85 -10.35 -9.41
C GLY A 365 -17.66 -9.01 -8.71
N ALA A 366 -17.02 -8.05 -9.40
CA ALA A 366 -16.83 -6.70 -8.89
C ALA A 366 -16.98 -5.67 -10.01
N GLN A 367 -17.60 -4.51 -9.69
CA GLN A 367 -17.83 -3.43 -10.65
C GLN A 367 -17.45 -2.08 -10.02
N PRO A 368 -16.53 -1.30 -10.62
CA PRO A 368 -16.25 0.05 -10.19
C PRO A 368 -17.44 0.96 -10.57
N VAL A 369 -18.06 1.57 -9.56
CA VAL A 369 -19.27 2.37 -9.76
C VAL A 369 -19.03 3.86 -9.62
N ASP A 370 -18.25 4.27 -8.63
CA ASP A 370 -17.89 5.67 -8.40
C ASP A 370 -16.39 5.85 -8.24
N ARG A 371 -15.91 7.03 -8.64
CA ARG A 371 -14.57 7.51 -8.35
C ARG A 371 -14.67 9.01 -8.05
N TRP A 372 -14.36 9.41 -6.82
CA TRP A 372 -14.46 10.78 -6.37
C TRP A 372 -13.07 11.40 -6.20
N ASP A 373 -12.85 12.55 -6.83
CA ASP A 373 -11.65 13.34 -6.63
C ASP A 373 -11.72 14.03 -5.26
N VAL A 374 -10.87 13.63 -4.34
CA VAL A 374 -10.80 14.22 -2.99
C VAL A 374 -9.60 15.16 -2.83
N GLY A 375 -8.74 15.29 -3.85
CA GLY A 375 -7.58 16.19 -3.87
C GLY A 375 -6.45 15.80 -2.91
N HIS A 376 -6.50 14.60 -2.30
CA HIS A 376 -5.54 14.10 -1.33
C HIS A 376 -4.96 12.76 -1.76
N ARG A 377 -3.68 12.55 -1.52
CA ARG A 377 -3.05 11.22 -1.65
C ARG A 377 -3.55 10.31 -0.54
N VAL A 378 -4.67 9.63 -0.77
CA VAL A 378 -5.33 8.83 0.27
C VAL A 378 -4.54 7.55 0.53
N ARG A 379 -3.90 7.46 1.71
CA ARG A 379 -3.11 6.30 2.13
C ARG A 379 -3.99 5.20 2.69
N ASP A 380 -4.93 5.58 3.53
CA ASP A 380 -5.83 4.64 4.21
C ASP A 380 -7.24 5.19 4.30
N ILE A 381 -8.20 4.30 4.35
CA ILE A 381 -9.62 4.60 4.47
C ILE A 381 -10.27 3.55 5.36
N GLU A 382 -11.02 3.99 6.39
CA GLU A 382 -11.66 3.12 7.37
C GLU A 382 -13.03 3.62 7.79
N VAL A 383 -13.86 2.72 8.34
CA VAL A 383 -15.19 3.03 8.88
C VAL A 383 -15.13 3.11 10.39
N ALA A 384 -15.58 4.24 10.95
CA ALA A 384 -15.74 4.41 12.38
C ALA A 384 -16.98 3.67 12.91
N PRO A 385 -17.05 3.36 14.23
CA PRO A 385 -18.23 2.75 14.85
C PRO A 385 -19.53 3.52 14.66
N ASP A 386 -19.48 4.84 14.49
CA ASP A 386 -20.63 5.69 14.21
C ASP A 386 -21.07 5.70 12.73
N GLY A 387 -20.33 5.01 11.87
CA GLY A 387 -20.58 4.90 10.43
C GLY A 387 -19.96 6.00 9.58
N ALA A 388 -19.23 6.96 10.16
CA ALA A 388 -18.44 7.90 9.38
C ALA A 388 -17.27 7.18 8.68
N ILE A 389 -16.91 7.66 7.49
CA ILE A 389 -15.70 7.20 6.82
C ILE A 389 -14.56 8.14 7.22
N TRP A 390 -13.41 7.57 7.50
CA TRP A 390 -12.21 8.32 7.81
C TRP A 390 -11.10 7.98 6.82
N MET A 391 -10.29 8.97 6.48
CA MET A 391 -9.13 8.79 5.61
C MET A 391 -7.92 9.55 6.12
N ILE A 392 -6.72 9.05 5.79
CA ILE A 392 -5.45 9.71 6.05
C ILE A 392 -4.67 9.94 4.77
N GLU A 393 -3.93 11.03 4.75
CA GLU A 393 -3.16 11.49 3.60
C GLU A 393 -1.69 11.08 3.71
N ASP A 394 -1.13 10.54 2.64
CA ASP A 394 0.30 10.20 2.49
C ASP A 394 1.11 11.47 2.25
N SER A 395 1.27 12.26 3.28
CA SER A 395 1.97 13.56 3.23
C SER A 395 2.65 13.87 4.56
N LYS A 396 3.55 14.86 4.56
CA LYS A 396 4.20 15.39 5.76
C LYS A 396 4.12 16.92 5.76
N PRO A 397 3.20 17.52 6.56
CA PRO A 397 2.17 16.87 7.36
C PRO A 397 1.09 16.22 6.49
N GLY A 398 0.54 15.07 6.93
CA GLY A 398 -0.59 14.39 6.31
C GLY A 398 -1.86 14.58 7.12
N GLY A 399 -2.97 14.89 6.47
CA GLY A 399 -4.25 15.11 7.11
C GLY A 399 -4.92 13.83 7.59
N LEU A 400 -5.66 13.92 8.70
CA LEU A 400 -6.69 12.98 9.11
C LEU A 400 -8.03 13.62 8.83
N PHE A 401 -8.88 12.99 8.03
CA PHE A 401 -10.15 13.55 7.60
C PHE A 401 -11.32 12.64 7.97
N ARG A 402 -12.43 13.28 8.36
CA ARG A 402 -13.71 12.63 8.60
C ARG A 402 -14.70 12.98 7.49
N LEU A 403 -15.32 11.96 6.90
CA LEU A 403 -16.31 12.09 5.84
C LEU A 403 -17.69 11.79 6.41
N THR A 404 -18.64 12.67 6.16
CA THR A 404 -20.03 12.58 6.63
C THR A 404 -21.02 12.91 5.51
N PRO A 405 -22.27 12.42 5.56
CA PRO A 405 -23.28 12.76 4.57
C PRO A 405 -23.45 14.27 4.40
N LEU A 406 -23.80 14.71 3.18
CA LEU A 406 -24.15 16.11 2.91
C LEU A 406 -25.31 16.55 3.83
N GLY A 407 -25.23 17.78 4.36
CA GLY A 407 -26.22 18.33 5.28
C GLY A 407 -26.03 17.95 6.75
N MET A 408 -25.12 17.03 7.08
CA MET A 408 -24.73 16.77 8.46
C MET A 408 -23.67 17.77 8.88
N ALA A 409 -23.99 18.63 9.86
CA ALA A 409 -23.00 19.55 10.44
C ALA A 409 -21.99 18.77 11.27
N VAL A 410 -20.72 18.86 10.92
CA VAL A 410 -19.60 18.39 11.75
C VAL A 410 -19.00 19.63 12.41
N SER A 411 -19.05 19.69 13.75
CA SER A 411 -18.28 20.70 14.48
C SER A 411 -16.79 20.40 14.25
N ALA A 412 -16.10 21.26 13.51
CA ALA A 412 -14.64 21.20 13.44
C ALA A 412 -14.07 21.28 14.87
N PRO A 413 -12.97 20.56 15.18
CA PRO A 413 -12.34 20.67 16.47
C PRO A 413 -12.00 22.15 16.74
N VAL A 414 -12.49 22.67 17.85
CA VAL A 414 -12.03 23.96 18.34
C VAL A 414 -10.63 23.73 18.85
N HIS A 415 -9.63 24.03 18.02
CA HIS A 415 -8.29 24.16 18.56
C HIS A 415 -8.36 25.26 19.62
N PRO A 416 -7.93 25.01 20.87
CA PRO A 416 -7.82 26.10 21.83
C PRO A 416 -6.90 27.13 21.19
N ALA A 417 -7.44 28.29 20.90
CA ALA A 417 -6.64 29.41 20.47
C ALA A 417 -5.59 29.63 21.56
N SER A 418 -4.32 29.45 21.20
CA SER A 418 -3.23 29.91 22.03
C SER A 418 -3.51 31.40 22.31
N SER A 419 -3.88 31.69 23.56
CA SER A 419 -4.13 33.05 24.04
C SER A 419 -2.85 33.86 23.87
N GLY A 420 -2.89 34.83 22.98
CA GLY A 420 -1.93 35.91 22.98
C GLY A 420 -1.05 36.03 21.76
N SER A 421 -1.49 36.76 20.82
CA SER A 421 -0.84 37.84 20.09
C SER A 421 -1.51 38.02 18.75
N ALA A 422 -1.80 39.28 18.41
CA ALA A 422 -2.42 39.68 17.16
C ALA A 422 -1.76 38.98 15.96
N ALA A 423 -2.63 38.52 15.05
CA ALA A 423 -2.22 37.86 13.81
C ALA A 423 -1.29 38.78 12.99
N ALA A 424 -0.01 38.59 13.17
CA ALA A 424 0.93 38.86 12.11
C ALA A 424 0.73 37.77 11.06
N ALA A 425 0.50 38.14 9.81
CA ALA A 425 0.44 37.24 8.68
C ALA A 425 1.61 36.28 8.77
N SER A 426 1.33 34.95 8.72
CA SER A 426 2.39 33.94 8.65
C SER A 426 3.34 34.32 7.52
N PRO A 427 4.64 34.34 7.75
CA PRO A 427 5.57 34.58 6.67
C PRO A 427 5.37 33.49 5.61
N ALA A 428 5.30 33.88 4.34
CA ALA A 428 5.29 32.96 3.21
C ALA A 428 6.40 31.90 3.43
N PRO A 429 6.15 30.60 3.11
CA PRO A 429 7.12 29.56 3.33
C PRO A 429 8.47 29.98 2.75
N SER A 430 9.56 29.66 3.46
CA SER A 430 10.91 29.99 2.99
C SER A 430 11.06 29.47 1.57
N GLY A 431 11.77 30.19 0.67
CA GLY A 431 11.87 29.82 -0.75
C GLY A 431 12.28 28.35 -0.95
N GLY A 432 13.08 27.80 -0.03
CA GLY A 432 13.49 26.39 -0.05
C GLY A 432 12.37 25.38 0.24
N ASP A 433 11.43 25.71 1.12
CA ASP A 433 10.34 24.79 1.46
C ASP A 433 9.28 24.76 0.33
N ARG A 434 9.05 25.88 -0.33
CA ARG A 434 8.20 25.92 -1.53
C ARG A 434 8.80 25.07 -2.65
N MET A 435 10.13 25.07 -2.84
CA MET A 435 10.77 24.25 -3.87
C MET A 435 10.69 22.76 -3.57
N LYS A 436 10.82 22.35 -2.31
CA LYS A 436 10.57 20.96 -1.88
C LYS A 436 9.14 20.54 -2.18
N THR A 437 8.16 21.41 -1.93
CA THR A 437 6.76 21.17 -2.26
C THR A 437 6.57 20.98 -3.76
N ILE A 438 7.09 21.87 -4.60
CA ILE A 438 7.03 21.75 -6.07
C ILE A 438 7.65 20.43 -6.55
N MET A 439 8.79 20.03 -5.98
CA MET A 439 9.43 18.74 -6.31
C MET A 439 8.59 17.54 -5.88
N ALA A 440 7.92 17.62 -4.74
CA ALA A 440 7.02 16.58 -4.25
C ALA A 440 5.75 16.46 -5.13
N ASP A 441 5.11 17.58 -5.43
CA ASP A 441 3.88 17.65 -6.24
C ASP A 441 4.10 17.13 -7.67
N ASN A 442 5.31 17.30 -8.19
CA ASN A 442 5.70 16.82 -9.52
C ASN A 442 6.45 15.47 -9.49
N ASN A 443 6.47 14.78 -8.35
CA ASN A 443 7.06 13.45 -8.17
C ASN A 443 8.56 13.37 -8.56
N CYS A 444 9.30 14.47 -8.50
CA CYS A 444 10.72 14.50 -8.87
C CYS A 444 11.56 13.49 -8.07
N MET A 445 11.20 13.32 -6.78
CA MET A 445 11.89 12.43 -5.84
C MET A 445 11.61 10.94 -6.07
N LEU A 446 10.67 10.57 -6.94
CA LEU A 446 10.51 9.17 -7.33
C LEU A 446 11.68 8.67 -8.17
N CYS A 447 12.26 9.56 -8.96
CA CYS A 447 13.35 9.24 -9.88
C CYS A 447 14.69 9.80 -9.42
N HIS A 448 14.70 10.95 -8.74
CA HIS A 448 15.91 11.69 -8.38
C HIS A 448 16.15 11.66 -6.86
N ARG A 449 17.43 11.71 -6.48
CA ARG A 449 17.87 11.83 -5.10
C ARG A 449 18.27 13.27 -4.80
N VAL A 450 17.85 13.78 -3.63
CA VAL A 450 18.25 15.08 -3.05
C VAL A 450 18.58 14.89 -1.58
N ASN A 451 19.72 15.36 -1.12
CA ASN A 451 20.24 15.17 0.24
C ASN A 451 20.24 13.68 0.66
N GLY A 452 20.64 12.81 -0.26
CA GLY A 452 20.67 11.37 -0.01
C GLY A 452 19.30 10.67 0.03
N THR A 453 18.19 11.39 -0.15
CA THR A 453 16.82 10.86 -0.10
C THR A 453 16.18 10.91 -1.48
N GLY A 454 15.49 9.84 -1.91
CA GLY A 454 14.77 9.75 -3.18
C GLY A 454 15.12 8.52 -4.00
N GLY A 455 14.70 8.51 -5.28
CA GLY A 455 14.92 7.41 -6.21
C GLY A 455 16.26 7.48 -6.93
N ASP A 456 16.67 6.36 -7.52
CA ASP A 456 17.92 6.17 -8.26
C ASP A 456 17.72 5.98 -9.78
N ILE A 457 16.52 6.21 -10.29
CA ILE A 457 16.19 6.07 -11.71
C ILE A 457 16.83 7.22 -12.51
N GLY A 458 16.85 8.41 -11.96
CA GLY A 458 17.49 9.61 -12.50
C GLY A 458 18.79 9.94 -11.75
N PRO A 459 19.61 10.85 -12.31
CA PRO A 459 20.82 11.29 -11.61
C PRO A 459 20.48 12.02 -10.32
N ALA A 460 21.35 11.89 -9.28
CA ALA A 460 21.24 12.70 -8.09
C ALA A 460 21.25 14.20 -8.45
N LEU A 461 20.36 14.97 -7.81
CA LEU A 461 20.25 16.41 -8.02
C LEU A 461 21.21 17.20 -7.12
N ASP A 462 21.78 16.53 -6.12
CA ASP A 462 22.86 17.06 -5.29
C ASP A 462 24.04 17.48 -6.17
N GLY A 463 24.50 18.71 -6.00
CA GLY A 463 25.60 19.27 -6.80
C GLY A 463 25.27 19.39 -8.31
N VAL A 464 24.00 19.38 -8.72
CA VAL A 464 23.65 19.49 -10.14
C VAL A 464 24.09 20.81 -10.74
N GLY A 465 24.12 21.91 -9.98
CA GLY A 465 24.62 23.20 -10.40
C GLY A 465 26.12 23.24 -10.70
N LEU A 466 26.90 22.24 -10.22
CA LEU A 466 28.31 22.08 -10.61
C LEU A 466 28.48 21.38 -11.97
N ARG A 467 27.41 20.74 -12.47
CA ARG A 467 27.41 19.92 -13.69
C ARG A 467 26.63 20.56 -14.83
N LEU A 468 25.65 21.39 -14.53
CA LEU A 468 24.73 22.00 -15.49
C LEU A 468 24.51 23.46 -15.15
N THR A 469 24.46 24.31 -16.19
CA THR A 469 24.07 25.71 -16.05
C THR A 469 22.56 25.83 -15.74
N PRO A 470 22.09 26.96 -15.18
CA PRO A 470 20.66 27.19 -14.94
C PRO A 470 19.77 26.95 -16.18
N GLY A 471 20.21 27.40 -17.35
CA GLY A 471 19.49 27.16 -18.62
C GLY A 471 19.43 25.69 -19.02
N GLN A 472 20.48 24.92 -18.73
CA GLN A 472 20.47 23.46 -18.96
C GLN A 472 19.58 22.71 -17.95
N ILE A 473 19.52 23.16 -16.69
CA ILE A 473 18.60 22.64 -15.69
C ILE A 473 17.15 22.91 -16.12
N GLN A 474 16.85 24.14 -16.54
CA GLN A 474 15.53 24.49 -17.06
C GLN A 474 15.15 23.64 -18.27
N ALA A 475 16.04 23.52 -19.26
CA ALA A 475 15.80 22.70 -20.44
C ALA A 475 15.55 21.21 -20.07
N ALA A 476 16.28 20.68 -19.11
CA ALA A 476 16.07 19.32 -18.65
C ALA A 476 14.69 19.11 -17.97
N ILE A 477 14.13 20.13 -17.32
CA ILE A 477 12.79 20.11 -16.71
C ILE A 477 11.71 20.26 -17.80
N GLU A 478 11.83 21.23 -18.68
CA GLU A 478 10.79 21.55 -19.66
C GLU A 478 10.78 20.61 -20.86
N THR A 479 11.95 20.27 -21.37
CA THR A 479 12.13 19.49 -22.60
C THR A 479 13.26 18.47 -22.43
N PRO A 480 13.08 17.45 -21.56
CA PRO A 480 14.11 16.45 -21.37
C PRO A 480 14.43 15.74 -22.68
N PRO A 481 15.70 15.40 -22.95
CA PRO A 481 16.09 14.75 -24.20
C PRO A 481 15.38 13.39 -24.32
N ALA A 482 14.96 13.02 -25.53
CA ALA A 482 14.23 11.77 -25.79
C ALA A 482 15.01 10.51 -25.39
N LYS A 483 16.34 10.60 -25.37
CA LYS A 483 17.26 9.52 -24.99
C LYS A 483 18.23 9.97 -23.92
N THR A 484 18.59 9.06 -23.02
CA THR A 484 19.68 9.24 -22.04
C THR A 484 21.04 9.23 -22.75
N LYS A 485 22.12 9.61 -22.04
CA LYS A 485 23.49 9.49 -22.55
C LYS A 485 23.86 8.04 -22.94
N ALA A 486 23.20 7.05 -22.35
CA ALA A 486 23.39 5.63 -22.70
C ALA A 486 22.56 5.17 -23.92
N GLY A 487 21.84 6.10 -24.60
CA GLY A 487 21.04 5.79 -25.79
C GLY A 487 19.67 5.18 -25.53
N THR A 488 19.31 4.91 -24.27
CA THR A 488 18.00 4.40 -23.87
C THR A 488 16.93 5.51 -23.84
N PRO A 489 15.63 5.21 -23.99
CA PRO A 489 14.57 6.19 -23.78
C PRO A 489 14.71 6.88 -22.42
N ASN A 490 14.56 8.21 -22.40
CA ASN A 490 14.64 8.97 -21.16
C ASN A 490 13.31 8.85 -20.41
N PRO A 491 13.29 8.33 -19.16
CA PRO A 491 12.06 8.18 -18.39
C PRO A 491 11.53 9.50 -17.80
N MET A 492 12.33 10.57 -17.82
CA MET A 492 11.93 11.87 -17.27
C MET A 492 10.81 12.49 -18.14
N PRO A 493 9.62 12.78 -17.58
CA PRO A 493 8.55 13.43 -18.33
C PRO A 493 8.87 14.92 -18.55
N SER A 494 8.24 15.54 -19.56
CA SER A 494 8.26 16.99 -19.73
C SER A 494 7.35 17.66 -18.70
N PHE A 495 7.86 18.71 -18.06
CA PHE A 495 7.11 19.58 -17.16
C PHE A 495 6.79 20.95 -17.78
N LYS A 496 6.96 21.08 -19.09
CA LYS A 496 6.62 22.32 -19.83
C LYS A 496 5.13 22.63 -19.66
N GLY A 497 4.84 23.83 -19.15
CA GLY A 497 3.47 24.26 -18.88
C GLY A 497 2.86 23.74 -17.57
N LYS A 498 3.53 22.80 -16.86
CA LYS A 498 3.12 22.32 -15.53
C LYS A 498 3.77 23.14 -14.41
N ILE A 499 5.07 23.40 -14.55
CA ILE A 499 5.81 24.28 -13.65
C ILE A 499 6.12 25.53 -14.45
N THR A 500 5.60 26.69 -14.07
CA THR A 500 5.66 27.92 -14.87
C THR A 500 6.04 29.14 -14.04
N GLY A 501 6.39 30.23 -14.71
CA GLY A 501 6.63 31.53 -14.09
C GLY A 501 7.76 31.53 -13.06
N ASP A 502 7.51 32.14 -11.91
CA ASP A 502 8.52 32.29 -10.87
C ASP A 502 8.81 30.95 -10.15
N ASP A 503 7.85 30.00 -10.13
CA ASP A 503 8.07 28.67 -9.58
C ASP A 503 9.15 27.91 -10.36
N LEU A 504 9.16 27.99 -11.68
CA LEU A 504 10.20 27.36 -12.51
C LEU A 504 11.57 28.03 -12.29
N LYS A 505 11.61 29.36 -12.28
CA LYS A 505 12.85 30.12 -12.03
C LYS A 505 13.45 29.79 -10.67
N ASN A 506 12.59 29.78 -9.64
CA ASN A 506 13.00 29.49 -8.27
C ASN A 506 13.44 28.02 -8.10
N LEU A 507 12.76 27.06 -8.78
CA LEU A 507 13.16 25.67 -8.78
C LEU A 507 14.53 25.48 -9.44
N VAL A 508 14.76 26.11 -10.61
CA VAL A 508 16.06 26.07 -11.29
C VAL A 508 17.16 26.65 -10.41
N HIS A 509 16.90 27.77 -9.75
CA HIS A 509 17.85 28.38 -8.80
C HIS A 509 18.12 27.46 -7.62
N TYR A 510 17.07 26.91 -6.97
CA TYR A 510 17.18 25.99 -5.85
C TYR A 510 18.01 24.75 -6.20
N LEU A 511 17.71 24.11 -7.33
CA LEU A 511 18.48 22.96 -7.80
C LEU A 511 19.94 23.32 -8.08
N GLY A 512 20.17 24.49 -8.67
CA GLY A 512 21.53 25.00 -8.95
C GLY A 512 22.37 25.28 -7.71
N THR A 513 21.74 25.45 -6.55
CA THR A 513 22.40 25.73 -5.24
C THR A 513 22.52 24.52 -4.32
N LEU A 514 21.98 23.36 -4.72
CA LEU A 514 22.12 22.13 -3.91
C LEU A 514 23.59 21.73 -3.77
N PRO A 515 24.08 21.53 -2.53
CA PRO A 515 25.46 21.10 -2.32
C PRO A 515 25.65 19.65 -2.82
N PRO A 516 26.87 19.26 -3.22
CA PRO A 516 27.19 17.87 -3.45
C PRO A 516 27.12 17.08 -2.13
N VAL A 517 26.59 15.87 -2.16
CA VAL A 517 26.69 14.92 -1.04
C VAL A 517 28.04 14.21 -1.16
N HIS A 518 28.80 14.22 -0.10
CA HIS A 518 30.12 13.54 0.00
C HIS A 518 29.96 12.07 0.32
#